data_cae2e44bbd36759ee2b45e1a5ad4c176
#
_entry.id   cae2e44bbd36759ee2b45e1a5ad4c176
#
_cell.length_a   1.000
_cell.length_b   1.000
_cell.length_c   1.000
_cell.angle_alpha   90.00
_cell.angle_beta   90.00
_cell.angle_gamma   90.00
#
_symmetry.space_group_name_H-M   'P 1'
#
loop_
_entity.id
_entity.type
_entity.pdbx_description
1 polymer ?
#
loop_
_entity_poly.entity_id
_entity_poly.type
_entity_poly.pdbx_seq_one_letter_code
_entity_poly.pdbx_strand_id
1 'polypeptide(L)'
;MDIYQKILKTIESFDTIIIHRHMRPDMDAIGSQYGLYLTLKENFPKKQIFVVGDMNDMVYLAKMDEIEDYMFQNALSIITDVAVERMISDNRYQLAKARIIIDHHQNDTDVQDVDIYYKDATYSSASEMIIEWIKKTRLRITPEAATYLYGGMVTDTGRFMFLNQASRTFELASYITKFNPNVQDFYDYIYTEPLAKRQAKNMFSSFDVTEHGVAYRKNDAEIISKSGLEFQSISRGMVNQMSGIKEIPIWANFTEDVENNSIVCEFRSRGITIVDIAKKYGGGGHNNACGATVLTWDDVDLIINDLDERAKQYAKDTE
;
A
#
# COMPACT_ATOMS: atom_id res chain seq x y z
N MET A 1 -2.54 2.07 31.46
CA MET A 1 -1.85 2.94 30.47
C MET A 1 -2.40 2.53 29.11
N ASP A 2 -2.94 3.46 28.35
CA ASP A 2 -3.44 3.17 27.01
C ASP A 2 -2.29 2.87 26.04
N ILE A 3 -2.62 2.36 24.87
CA ILE A 3 -1.63 1.94 23.86
C ILE A 3 -0.76 3.14 23.40
N TYR A 4 -1.34 4.32 23.26
CA TYR A 4 -0.66 5.51 22.78
C TYR A 4 0.44 5.96 23.75
N GLN A 5 0.15 5.96 25.06
CA GLN A 5 1.11 6.26 26.11
C GLN A 5 2.16 5.16 26.28
N LYS A 6 1.80 3.90 26.02
CA LYS A 6 2.76 2.80 26.03
C LYS A 6 3.80 2.96 24.93
N ILE A 7 3.36 3.25 23.70
CA ILE A 7 4.24 3.52 22.55
C ILE A 7 5.15 4.72 22.88
N LEU A 8 4.59 5.85 23.34
CA LEU A 8 5.37 7.05 23.63
C LEU A 8 6.47 6.78 24.67
N LYS A 9 6.14 6.14 25.79
CA LYS A 9 7.12 5.81 26.84
C LYS A 9 8.21 4.87 26.35
N THR A 10 7.87 3.93 25.49
CA THR A 10 8.88 3.05 24.89
C THR A 10 9.81 3.86 23.99
N ILE A 11 9.29 4.75 23.15
CA ILE A 11 10.10 5.66 22.33
C ILE A 11 11.02 6.53 23.19
N GLU A 12 10.50 7.08 24.31
CA GLU A 12 11.28 7.91 25.24
C GLU A 12 12.45 7.14 25.87
N SER A 13 12.33 5.84 26.08
CA SER A 13 13.33 5.01 26.75
C SER A 13 14.51 4.57 25.88
N PHE A 14 14.48 4.83 24.55
CA PHE A 14 15.56 4.47 23.63
C PHE A 14 16.22 5.72 23.04
N ASP A 15 17.55 5.73 22.96
CA ASP A 15 18.31 6.80 22.31
C ASP A 15 18.35 6.65 20.79
N THR A 16 18.28 5.41 20.29
CA THR A 16 18.28 5.08 18.86
C THR A 16 16.95 4.45 18.45
N ILE A 17 16.34 4.98 17.40
CA ILE A 17 15.07 4.50 16.83
C ILE A 17 15.26 4.28 15.35
N ILE A 18 14.84 3.12 14.84
CA ILE A 18 14.93 2.75 13.44
C ILE A 18 13.52 2.39 12.97
N ILE A 19 13.04 3.06 11.93
CA ILE A 19 11.66 2.91 11.45
C ILE A 19 11.68 2.13 10.14
N HIS A 20 10.91 1.04 10.11
CA HIS A 20 10.78 0.10 9.02
C HIS A 20 9.38 0.16 8.39
N ARG A 21 9.24 -0.41 7.21
CA ARG A 21 7.99 -0.59 6.46
C ARG A 21 8.06 -1.83 5.57
N HIS A 22 6.99 -2.09 4.81
CA HIS A 22 7.00 -3.20 3.86
C HIS A 22 7.89 -2.95 2.63
N MET A 23 8.31 -4.05 1.99
CA MET A 23 9.02 -4.01 0.70
C MET A 23 8.08 -3.51 -0.42
N ARG A 24 8.68 -2.94 -1.49
CA ARG A 24 7.92 -2.35 -2.60
C ARG A 24 6.90 -1.33 -2.10
N PRO A 25 7.35 -0.30 -1.39
CA PRO A 25 6.48 0.60 -0.65
C PRO A 25 5.50 1.32 -1.56
N ASP A 26 4.28 1.46 -1.05
CA ASP A 26 3.33 2.44 -1.55
C ASP A 26 3.41 3.74 -0.76
N MET A 27 2.47 4.65 -1.01
CA MET A 27 2.52 5.95 -0.35
C MET A 27 2.08 5.89 1.11
N ASP A 28 1.30 4.88 1.56
CA ASP A 28 0.97 4.73 2.99
C ASP A 28 2.16 4.19 3.78
N ALA A 29 2.89 3.23 3.23
CA ALA A 29 4.14 2.75 3.83
C ALA A 29 5.16 3.89 4.00
N ILE A 30 5.36 4.72 2.96
CA ILE A 30 6.23 5.90 3.03
C ILE A 30 5.64 6.97 3.96
N GLY A 31 4.35 7.24 3.86
CA GLY A 31 3.65 8.27 4.63
C GLY A 31 3.69 8.00 6.13
N SER A 32 3.39 6.79 6.54
CA SER A 32 3.44 6.36 7.95
C SER A 32 4.88 6.34 8.49
N GLN A 33 5.85 5.79 7.74
CA GLN A 33 7.25 5.73 8.13
C GLN A 33 7.88 7.12 8.21
N TYR A 34 7.83 7.88 7.13
CA TYR A 34 8.54 9.16 7.02
C TYR A 34 7.83 10.26 7.82
N GLY A 35 6.51 10.24 7.87
CA GLY A 35 5.73 11.14 8.72
C GLY A 35 6.01 10.92 10.21
N LEU A 36 6.13 9.65 10.65
CA LEU A 36 6.56 9.32 12.00
C LEU A 36 8.00 9.79 12.27
N TYR A 37 8.92 9.51 11.35
CA TYR A 37 10.32 9.94 11.42
C TYR A 37 10.47 11.45 11.65
N LEU A 38 9.84 12.25 10.81
CA LEU A 38 9.91 13.71 10.91
C LEU A 38 9.26 14.22 12.22
N THR A 39 8.15 13.60 12.63
CA THR A 39 7.50 13.91 13.90
C THR A 39 8.41 13.61 15.08
N LEU A 40 9.07 12.46 15.09
CA LEU A 40 9.98 12.07 16.15
C LEU A 40 11.23 12.98 16.18
N LYS A 41 11.79 13.33 15.03
CA LYS A 41 12.92 14.28 14.96
C LYS A 41 12.60 15.65 15.52
N GLU A 42 11.39 16.17 15.25
CA GLU A 42 10.92 17.45 15.80
C GLU A 42 10.78 17.41 17.33
N ASN A 43 10.29 16.31 17.88
CA ASN A 43 9.98 16.22 19.31
C ASN A 43 11.15 15.68 20.16
N PHE A 44 12.06 14.91 19.55
CA PHE A 44 13.19 14.28 20.22
C PHE A 44 14.53 14.58 19.51
N PRO A 45 14.95 15.86 19.42
CA PRO A 45 16.10 16.26 18.60
C PRO A 45 17.45 15.68 19.06
N LYS A 46 17.52 15.11 20.25
CA LYS A 46 18.74 14.46 20.79
C LYS A 46 18.84 12.98 20.45
N LYS A 47 17.74 12.35 20.00
CA LYS A 47 17.73 10.94 19.64
C LYS A 47 18.29 10.72 18.21
N GLN A 48 18.89 9.57 18.02
CA GLN A 48 19.27 9.08 16.69
C GLN A 48 18.07 8.39 16.08
N ILE A 49 17.52 8.95 15.01
CA ILE A 49 16.31 8.42 14.38
C ILE A 49 16.61 8.21 12.90
N PHE A 50 16.35 7.00 12.43
CA PHE A 50 16.66 6.55 11.08
C PHE A 50 15.44 5.90 10.43
N VAL A 51 15.42 5.94 9.10
CA VAL A 51 14.45 5.26 8.24
C VAL A 51 15.18 4.33 7.29
N VAL A 52 14.75 3.09 7.18
CA VAL A 52 15.40 2.06 6.35
C VAL A 52 14.39 1.32 5.48
N GLY A 53 14.87 0.72 4.41
CA GLY A 53 14.08 -0.10 3.48
C GLY A 53 14.45 0.17 2.02
N ASP A 54 13.89 -0.65 1.12
CA ASP A 54 14.09 -0.52 -0.33
C ASP A 54 13.45 0.77 -0.86
N MET A 55 13.92 1.20 -2.02
CA MET A 55 13.41 2.37 -2.72
C MET A 55 12.73 1.96 -4.03
N ASN A 56 11.73 2.71 -4.44
CA ASN A 56 11.12 2.59 -5.76
C ASN A 56 10.73 3.98 -6.28
N ASP A 57 10.20 4.05 -7.50
CA ASP A 57 9.81 5.30 -8.15
C ASP A 57 8.61 6.01 -7.48
N MET A 58 7.94 5.36 -6.55
CA MET A 58 6.78 5.90 -5.83
C MET A 58 7.15 6.62 -4.53
N VAL A 59 8.44 6.83 -4.29
CA VAL A 59 8.94 7.45 -3.07
C VAL A 59 8.87 8.98 -3.18
N TYR A 60 7.80 9.56 -2.70
CA TYR A 60 7.63 11.02 -2.64
C TYR A 60 8.75 11.67 -1.82
N LEU A 61 9.80 12.12 -2.49
CA LEU A 61 10.95 12.85 -1.92
C LEU A 61 11.65 12.21 -0.70
N ALA A 62 11.19 11.06 -0.20
CA ALA A 62 11.79 10.37 0.94
C ALA A 62 13.13 9.74 0.56
N LYS A 63 14.07 9.74 1.49
CA LYS A 63 15.37 9.07 1.35
C LYS A 63 15.58 8.14 2.52
N MET A 64 16.02 6.93 2.24
CA MET A 64 16.34 5.95 3.27
C MET A 64 17.77 6.13 3.73
N ASP A 65 18.00 5.87 5.03
CA ASP A 65 19.32 5.93 5.62
C ASP A 65 20.08 4.62 5.38
N GLU A 66 21.38 4.74 5.10
CA GLU A 66 22.30 3.60 5.10
C GLU A 66 23.01 3.57 6.45
N ILE A 67 22.73 2.56 7.25
CA ILE A 67 23.26 2.42 8.60
C ILE A 67 23.84 1.02 8.83
N GLU A 68 24.84 0.94 9.72
CA GLU A 68 25.55 -0.29 10.04
C GLU A 68 24.76 -1.18 11.02
N ASP A 69 24.95 -2.50 10.94
CA ASP A 69 24.19 -3.49 11.72
C ASP A 69 24.32 -3.30 13.24
N TYR A 70 25.47 -2.84 13.74
CA TYR A 70 25.66 -2.60 15.17
C TYR A 70 24.71 -1.53 15.75
N MET A 71 24.19 -0.63 14.90
CA MET A 71 23.27 0.42 15.32
C MET A 71 21.90 -0.15 15.75
N PHE A 72 21.54 -1.31 15.25
CA PHE A 72 20.28 -1.99 15.64
C PHE A 72 20.35 -2.60 17.04
N GLN A 73 21.51 -3.07 17.52
CA GLN A 73 21.63 -3.88 18.74
C GLN A 73 21.06 -3.23 20.00
N ASN A 74 21.07 -1.90 20.10
CA ASN A 74 20.51 -1.16 21.24
C ASN A 74 19.35 -0.25 20.82
N ALA A 75 18.83 -0.41 19.60
CA ALA A 75 17.77 0.40 19.04
C ALA A 75 16.37 -0.14 19.37
N LEU A 76 15.39 0.74 19.24
CA LEU A 76 14.00 0.40 19.07
C LEU A 76 13.69 0.34 17.57
N SER A 77 13.24 -0.80 17.06
CA SER A 77 12.65 -0.91 15.73
C SER A 77 11.16 -0.63 15.79
N ILE A 78 10.69 0.33 14.98
CA ILE A 78 9.27 0.59 14.79
C ILE A 78 8.93 0.18 13.35
N ILE A 79 7.99 -0.73 13.20
CA ILE A 79 7.57 -1.28 11.90
C ILE A 79 6.18 -0.74 11.62
N THR A 80 6.03 0.02 10.53
CA THR A 80 4.75 0.62 10.13
C THR A 80 4.21 -0.05 8.87
N ASP A 81 2.88 -0.17 8.80
CA ASP A 81 2.13 -0.62 7.63
C ASP A 81 2.47 -2.05 7.17
N VAL A 82 2.92 -2.89 8.08
CA VAL A 82 3.18 -4.31 7.82
C VAL A 82 3.33 -5.09 9.12
N ALA A 83 2.75 -6.28 9.16
CA ALA A 83 2.88 -7.21 10.28
C ALA A 83 3.40 -8.60 9.86
N VAL A 84 3.63 -8.83 8.56
CA VAL A 84 4.09 -10.12 8.02
C VAL A 84 5.59 -10.06 7.77
N GLU A 85 6.35 -10.93 8.43
CA GLU A 85 7.82 -10.92 8.45
C GLU A 85 8.44 -10.85 7.05
N ARG A 86 8.01 -11.72 6.14
CA ARG A 86 8.53 -11.80 4.76
C ARG A 86 8.31 -10.52 3.93
N MET A 87 7.42 -9.64 4.40
CA MET A 87 7.09 -8.39 3.69
C MET A 87 7.85 -7.19 4.25
N ILE A 88 8.52 -7.31 5.40
CA ILE A 88 9.32 -6.23 5.96
C ILE A 88 10.55 -6.01 5.09
N SER A 89 10.77 -4.78 4.64
CA SER A 89 11.80 -4.46 3.65
C SER A 89 13.23 -4.66 4.14
N ASP A 90 13.51 -4.35 5.40
CA ASP A 90 14.83 -4.51 6.02
C ASP A 90 14.73 -5.49 7.20
N ASN A 91 15.29 -6.68 7.05
CA ASN A 91 15.22 -7.75 8.03
C ASN A 91 16.08 -7.51 9.30
N ARG A 92 16.93 -6.48 9.31
CA ARG A 92 17.77 -6.12 10.46
C ARG A 92 16.98 -5.62 11.67
N TYR A 93 15.66 -5.39 11.54
CA TYR A 93 14.79 -5.15 12.68
C TYR A 93 14.91 -6.27 13.73
N GLN A 94 15.27 -7.51 13.31
CA GLN A 94 15.48 -8.66 14.18
C GLN A 94 16.66 -8.47 15.16
N LEU A 95 17.63 -7.61 14.82
CA LEU A 95 18.77 -7.29 15.68
C LEU A 95 18.43 -6.28 16.77
N ALA A 96 17.27 -5.63 16.69
CA ALA A 96 16.87 -4.57 17.60
C ALA A 96 16.55 -5.13 19.00
N LYS A 97 16.81 -4.30 20.01
CA LYS A 97 16.54 -4.62 21.42
C LYS A 97 15.06 -4.69 21.75
N ALA A 98 14.23 -3.89 21.06
CA ALA A 98 12.79 -3.90 21.21
C ALA A 98 12.11 -3.63 19.85
N ARG A 99 10.85 -4.09 19.72
CA ARG A 99 10.07 -3.98 18.48
C ARG A 99 8.66 -3.48 18.77
N ILE A 100 8.24 -2.49 17.97
CA ILE A 100 6.86 -2.02 17.91
C ILE A 100 6.35 -2.25 16.48
N ILE A 101 5.16 -2.83 16.34
CA ILE A 101 4.45 -2.91 15.07
C ILE A 101 3.20 -2.04 15.15
N ILE A 102 2.97 -1.22 14.13
CA ILE A 102 1.77 -0.39 13.94
C ILE A 102 1.20 -0.72 12.57
N ASP A 103 0.06 -1.42 12.52
CA ASP A 103 -0.46 -1.99 11.30
C ASP A 103 -1.99 -2.02 11.26
N HIS A 104 -2.56 -1.66 10.10
CA HIS A 104 -4.00 -1.64 9.88
C HIS A 104 -4.52 -2.85 9.07
N HIS A 105 -3.65 -3.73 8.63
CA HIS A 105 -4.03 -4.90 7.83
C HIS A 105 -4.81 -5.95 8.64
N GLN A 106 -5.57 -6.79 7.93
CA GLN A 106 -6.39 -7.87 8.53
C GLN A 106 -5.53 -9.02 9.09
N ASN A 107 -4.34 -9.22 8.52
CA ASN A 107 -3.46 -10.33 8.87
C ASN A 107 -2.90 -10.16 10.28
N ASP A 108 -2.74 -11.28 11.00
CA ASP A 108 -1.98 -11.30 12.24
C ASP A 108 -0.48 -11.32 11.95
N THR A 109 0.32 -10.87 12.93
CA THR A 109 1.78 -10.90 12.80
C THR A 109 2.34 -12.30 12.98
N ASP A 110 3.33 -12.62 12.17
CA ASP A 110 4.23 -13.79 12.35
C ASP A 110 5.63 -13.36 12.85
N VAL A 111 5.84 -12.06 13.06
CA VAL A 111 7.07 -11.50 13.63
C VAL A 111 7.21 -11.91 15.11
N GLN A 112 8.38 -12.45 15.47
CA GLN A 112 8.66 -12.91 16.82
C GLN A 112 9.15 -11.77 17.72
N ASP A 113 8.97 -11.93 19.05
CA ASP A 113 9.47 -11.02 20.09
C ASP A 113 9.04 -9.55 19.91
N VAL A 114 7.76 -9.34 19.62
CA VAL A 114 7.16 -7.99 19.49
C VAL A 114 6.75 -7.48 20.88
N ASP A 115 7.34 -6.36 21.33
CA ASP A 115 7.03 -5.74 22.63
C ASP A 115 5.69 -5.03 22.64
N ILE A 116 5.34 -4.39 21.51
CA ILE A 116 4.06 -3.71 21.33
C ILE A 116 3.53 -4.01 19.93
N TYR A 117 2.35 -4.61 19.86
CA TYR A 117 1.61 -4.80 18.62
C TYR A 117 0.34 -3.93 18.68
N TYR A 118 0.39 -2.80 17.96
CA TYR A 118 -0.77 -1.93 17.76
C TYR A 118 -1.37 -2.23 16.40
N LYS A 119 -2.32 -3.14 16.39
CA LYS A 119 -3.10 -3.53 15.21
C LYS A 119 -4.53 -3.05 15.36
N ASP A 120 -5.05 -2.38 14.33
CA ASP A 120 -6.47 -2.05 14.24
C ASP A 120 -6.93 -1.93 12.78
N ALA A 121 -7.52 -2.99 12.24
CA ALA A 121 -8.02 -3.06 10.87
C ALA A 121 -9.28 -2.19 10.61
N THR A 122 -9.75 -1.44 11.60
CA THR A 122 -10.81 -0.46 11.40
C THR A 122 -10.30 0.88 10.90
N TYR A 123 -8.97 1.13 10.93
CA TYR A 123 -8.35 2.25 10.23
C TYR A 123 -8.26 1.97 8.74
N SER A 124 -8.33 3.02 7.94
CA SER A 124 -8.23 2.91 6.48
C SER A 124 -6.77 3.02 5.98
N SER A 125 -5.83 3.37 6.87
CA SER A 125 -4.40 3.45 6.56
C SER A 125 -3.55 3.43 7.83
N ALA A 126 -2.28 3.01 7.73
CA ALA A 126 -1.32 3.13 8.83
C ALA A 126 -1.01 4.60 9.15
N SER A 127 -1.01 5.47 8.15
CA SER A 127 -0.88 6.93 8.35
C SER A 127 -1.97 7.50 9.26
N GLU A 128 -3.23 7.03 9.14
CA GLU A 128 -4.29 7.40 10.10
C GLU A 128 -3.95 7.00 11.53
N MET A 129 -3.42 5.81 11.75
CA MET A 129 -3.02 5.33 13.07
C MET A 129 -1.91 6.20 13.67
N ILE A 130 -0.93 6.60 12.87
CA ILE A 130 0.14 7.53 13.29
C ILE A 130 -0.44 8.92 13.61
N ILE A 131 -1.33 9.46 12.78
CA ILE A 131 -1.98 10.77 13.03
C ILE A 131 -2.75 10.73 14.36
N GLU A 132 -3.52 9.68 14.62
CA GLU A 132 -4.26 9.56 15.87
C GLU A 132 -3.33 9.42 17.07
N TRP A 133 -2.26 8.62 16.95
CA TRP A 133 -1.24 8.51 17.99
C TRP A 133 -0.61 9.87 18.33
N ILE A 134 -0.21 10.64 17.32
CA ILE A 134 0.34 11.99 17.48
C ILE A 134 -0.68 12.92 18.18
N LYS A 135 -1.94 12.89 17.74
CA LYS A 135 -3.03 13.67 18.35
C LYS A 135 -3.24 13.34 19.83
N LYS A 136 -3.25 12.05 20.20
CA LYS A 136 -3.43 11.56 21.57
C LYS A 136 -2.24 11.87 22.47
N THR A 137 -1.04 11.85 21.92
CA THR A 137 0.21 12.16 22.65
C THR A 137 0.59 13.64 22.62
N ARG A 138 -0.11 14.46 21.83
CA ARG A 138 0.10 15.91 21.67
C ARG A 138 1.51 16.28 21.20
N LEU A 139 2.11 15.42 20.37
CA LEU A 139 3.38 15.72 19.74
C LEU A 139 3.22 16.82 18.67
N ARG A 140 4.28 17.60 18.48
CA ARG A 140 4.33 18.63 17.44
C ARG A 140 4.51 17.99 16.08
N ILE A 141 3.83 18.55 15.08
CA ILE A 141 3.88 18.10 13.68
C ILE A 141 4.41 19.25 12.84
N THR A 142 5.40 18.97 11.99
CA THR A 142 5.88 19.92 10.97
C THR A 142 4.98 19.84 9.72
N PRO A 143 4.93 20.90 8.89
CA PRO A 143 4.21 20.85 7.60
C PRO A 143 4.66 19.70 6.71
N GLU A 144 5.95 19.38 6.72
CA GLU A 144 6.52 18.26 5.96
C GLU A 144 6.00 16.91 6.48
N ALA A 145 6.05 16.65 7.79
CA ALA A 145 5.49 15.44 8.39
C ALA A 145 3.99 15.31 8.08
N ALA A 146 3.26 16.42 8.15
CA ALA A 146 1.84 16.46 7.82
C ALA A 146 1.58 16.09 6.33
N THR A 147 2.47 16.49 5.42
CA THR A 147 2.37 16.16 3.99
C THR A 147 2.49 14.66 3.75
N TYR A 148 3.47 14.00 4.36
CA TYR A 148 3.65 12.55 4.25
C TYR A 148 2.46 11.79 4.82
N LEU A 149 2.03 12.12 6.03
CA LEU A 149 0.89 11.47 6.69
C LEU A 149 -0.42 11.68 5.91
N TYR A 150 -0.65 12.90 5.40
CA TYR A 150 -1.80 13.19 4.55
C TYR A 150 -1.75 12.37 3.25
N GLY A 151 -0.56 12.28 2.63
CA GLY A 151 -0.36 11.51 1.40
C GLY A 151 -0.68 10.04 1.57
N GLY A 152 -0.19 9.40 2.63
CA GLY A 152 -0.51 8.01 2.94
C GLY A 152 -2.01 7.79 3.13
N MET A 153 -2.66 8.63 3.95
CA MET A 153 -4.12 8.56 4.15
C MET A 153 -4.89 8.69 2.82
N VAL A 154 -4.54 9.66 1.97
CA VAL A 154 -5.24 9.92 0.71
C VAL A 154 -5.10 8.76 -0.26
N THR A 155 -3.91 8.20 -0.37
CA THR A 155 -3.67 7.13 -1.36
C THR A 155 -4.32 5.83 -0.96
N ASP A 156 -4.21 5.41 0.28
CA ASP A 156 -4.75 4.14 0.76
C ASP A 156 -6.28 4.14 0.82
N THR A 157 -6.88 5.28 1.12
CA THR A 157 -8.35 5.47 1.02
C THR A 157 -8.84 5.65 -0.42
N GLY A 158 -7.97 5.58 -1.42
CA GLY A 158 -8.32 5.87 -2.80
C GLY A 158 -8.95 7.27 -2.96
N ARG A 159 -8.36 8.27 -2.32
CA ARG A 159 -8.88 9.65 -2.28
C ARG A 159 -10.24 9.74 -1.58
N PHE A 160 -10.34 9.10 -0.43
CA PHE A 160 -11.54 9.03 0.41
C PHE A 160 -12.75 8.30 -0.22
N MET A 161 -12.50 7.43 -1.19
CA MET A 161 -13.55 6.56 -1.76
C MET A 161 -13.76 5.27 -0.96
N PHE A 162 -12.69 4.75 -0.33
CA PHE A 162 -12.70 3.48 0.41
C PHE A 162 -12.38 3.75 1.88
N LEU A 163 -13.41 3.82 2.70
CA LEU A 163 -13.28 4.19 4.11
C LEU A 163 -13.84 3.10 5.03
N ASN A 164 -13.03 2.61 5.95
CA ASN A 164 -13.48 1.65 6.96
C ASN A 164 -14.36 2.34 8.03
N GLN A 165 -13.97 3.56 8.47
CA GLN A 165 -14.73 4.41 9.38
C GLN A 165 -14.66 5.87 8.92
N ALA A 166 -15.60 6.28 8.06
CA ALA A 166 -15.59 7.60 7.42
C ALA A 166 -15.49 8.78 8.40
N SER A 167 -16.23 8.77 9.50
CA SER A 167 -16.20 9.87 10.48
C SER A 167 -14.82 10.07 11.09
N ARG A 168 -14.11 8.99 11.44
CA ARG A 168 -12.75 9.05 11.99
C ARG A 168 -11.76 9.53 10.93
N THR A 169 -11.82 8.96 9.72
CA THR A 169 -10.94 9.36 8.61
C THR A 169 -11.05 10.87 8.34
N PHE A 170 -12.27 11.42 8.23
CA PHE A 170 -12.47 12.86 8.01
C PHE A 170 -12.06 13.71 9.22
N GLU A 171 -12.24 13.22 10.45
CA GLU A 171 -11.74 13.91 11.65
C GLU A 171 -10.21 14.01 11.62
N LEU A 172 -9.52 12.91 11.30
CA LEU A 172 -8.06 12.87 11.22
C LEU A 172 -7.53 13.68 10.03
N ALA A 173 -8.21 13.67 8.88
CA ALA A 173 -7.91 14.54 7.75
C ALA A 173 -8.04 16.02 8.13
N SER A 174 -9.12 16.40 8.81
CA SER A 174 -9.29 17.76 9.34
C SER A 174 -8.24 18.12 10.37
N TYR A 175 -7.80 17.18 11.19
CA TYR A 175 -6.75 17.42 12.19
C TYR A 175 -5.40 17.67 11.51
N ILE A 176 -4.97 16.80 10.61
CA ILE A 176 -3.65 16.89 9.98
C ILE A 176 -3.52 18.14 9.08
N THR A 177 -4.60 18.58 8.43
CA THR A 177 -4.58 19.78 7.58
C THR A 177 -4.36 21.08 8.34
N LYS A 178 -4.56 21.11 9.67
CA LYS A 178 -4.21 22.26 10.53
C LYS A 178 -2.71 22.57 10.57
N PHE A 179 -1.87 21.61 10.21
CA PHE A 179 -0.42 21.73 10.19
C PHE A 179 0.14 22.12 8.80
N ASN A 180 -0.74 22.62 7.93
CA ASN A 180 -0.41 23.13 6.60
C ASN A 180 0.41 22.13 5.73
N PRO A 181 -0.07 20.90 5.52
CA PRO A 181 0.55 20.01 4.56
C PRO A 181 0.59 20.64 3.17
N ASN A 182 1.62 20.33 2.39
CA ASN A 182 1.71 20.78 1.01
C ASN A 182 0.82 19.90 0.11
N VAL A 183 -0.49 20.10 0.20
CA VAL A 183 -1.50 19.31 -0.49
C VAL A 183 -1.37 19.43 -2.01
N GLN A 184 -1.10 20.65 -2.52
CA GLN A 184 -1.01 20.88 -3.96
C GLN A 184 0.17 20.12 -4.58
N ASP A 185 1.37 20.26 -4.02
CA ASP A 185 2.57 19.58 -4.54
C ASP A 185 2.43 18.06 -4.44
N PHE A 186 1.76 17.56 -3.37
CA PHE A 186 1.48 16.15 -3.25
C PHE A 186 0.55 15.65 -4.37
N TYR A 187 -0.53 16.38 -4.67
CA TYR A 187 -1.42 16.01 -5.77
C TYR A 187 -0.73 16.17 -7.13
N ASP A 188 0.09 17.19 -7.32
CA ASP A 188 0.88 17.34 -8.54
C ASP A 188 1.81 16.13 -8.72
N TYR A 189 2.43 15.64 -7.64
CA TYR A 189 3.26 14.45 -7.67
C TYR A 189 2.49 13.19 -8.11
N ILE A 190 1.29 12.92 -7.56
CA ILE A 190 0.56 11.68 -7.86
C ILE A 190 -0.21 11.72 -9.18
N TYR A 191 -0.48 12.91 -9.74
CA TYR A 191 -1.26 13.06 -10.98
C TYR A 191 -0.44 13.44 -12.20
N THR A 192 0.81 13.87 -12.02
CA THR A 192 1.68 14.19 -13.16
C THR A 192 2.60 13.03 -13.48
N GLU A 193 2.85 12.84 -14.76
CA GLU A 193 3.79 11.85 -15.25
C GLU A 193 4.45 12.35 -16.55
N PRO A 194 5.65 11.84 -16.89
CA PRO A 194 6.30 12.18 -18.15
C PRO A 194 5.41 11.85 -19.35
N LEU A 195 5.43 12.73 -20.39
CA LEU A 195 4.64 12.54 -21.59
C LEU A 195 4.91 11.19 -22.26
N ALA A 196 6.16 10.76 -22.31
CA ALA A 196 6.54 9.46 -22.86
C ALA A 196 5.86 8.29 -22.12
N LYS A 197 5.79 8.37 -20.78
CA LYS A 197 5.10 7.37 -19.95
C LYS A 197 3.59 7.36 -20.24
N ARG A 198 2.97 8.54 -20.39
CA ARG A 198 1.56 8.66 -20.80
C ARG A 198 1.30 8.05 -22.17
N GLN A 199 2.17 8.32 -23.16
CA GLN A 199 2.07 7.75 -24.49
C GLN A 199 2.24 6.24 -24.49
N ALA A 200 3.21 5.70 -23.73
CA ALA A 200 3.38 4.26 -23.56
C ALA A 200 2.13 3.60 -22.93
N LYS A 201 1.53 4.23 -21.91
CA LYS A 201 0.27 3.75 -21.31
C LYS A 201 -0.89 3.66 -22.31
N ASN A 202 -0.93 4.52 -23.33
CA ASN A 202 -1.98 4.46 -24.36
C ASN A 202 -1.96 3.15 -25.16
N MET A 203 -0.82 2.45 -25.21
CA MET A 203 -0.74 1.10 -25.82
C MET A 203 -1.60 0.08 -25.06
N PHE A 204 -1.97 0.38 -23.81
CA PHE A 204 -2.77 -0.48 -22.95
C PHE A 204 -4.22 -0.01 -22.82
N SER A 205 -4.71 0.88 -23.69
CA SER A 205 -6.08 1.43 -23.60
C SER A 205 -7.14 0.49 -24.20
N SER A 206 -6.76 -0.44 -25.09
CA SER A 206 -7.69 -1.43 -25.64
C SER A 206 -7.81 -2.64 -24.71
N PHE A 207 -9.02 -3.18 -24.61
CA PHE A 207 -9.34 -4.36 -23.82
C PHE A 207 -10.52 -5.10 -24.45
N ASP A 208 -10.69 -6.37 -24.09
CA ASP A 208 -11.83 -7.19 -24.49
C ASP A 208 -12.88 -7.20 -23.37
N VAL A 209 -14.13 -7.51 -23.72
CA VAL A 209 -15.25 -7.60 -22.78
C VAL A 209 -15.97 -8.92 -23.01
N THR A 210 -16.25 -9.66 -21.93
CA THR A 210 -17.03 -10.90 -21.95
C THR A 210 -18.53 -10.62 -22.09
N GLU A 211 -19.32 -11.68 -22.30
CA GLU A 211 -20.77 -11.58 -22.47
C GLU A 211 -21.47 -10.91 -21.29
N HIS A 212 -20.99 -11.13 -20.04
CA HIS A 212 -21.64 -10.62 -18.83
C HIS A 212 -20.92 -9.41 -18.21
N GLY A 213 -20.03 -8.73 -18.97
CA GLY A 213 -19.46 -7.43 -18.59
C GLY A 213 -18.16 -7.50 -17.80
N VAL A 214 -17.33 -8.54 -18.00
CA VAL A 214 -15.97 -8.54 -17.49
C VAL A 214 -15.03 -7.92 -18.53
N ALA A 215 -14.42 -6.77 -18.22
CA ALA A 215 -13.36 -6.24 -19.05
C ALA A 215 -12.03 -6.94 -18.72
N TYR A 216 -11.28 -7.31 -19.74
CA TYR A 216 -9.98 -7.92 -19.51
C TYR A 216 -8.95 -7.56 -20.59
N ARG A 217 -7.68 -7.65 -20.21
CA ARG A 217 -6.56 -7.48 -21.11
C ARG A 217 -5.50 -8.53 -20.86
N LYS A 218 -4.98 -9.11 -21.95
CA LYS A 218 -3.80 -9.98 -21.97
C LYS A 218 -2.60 -9.20 -22.50
N ASN A 219 -1.53 -9.09 -21.70
CA ASN A 219 -0.29 -8.41 -22.08
C ASN A 219 0.80 -9.46 -22.24
N ASP A 220 1.13 -9.79 -23.47
CA ASP A 220 2.21 -10.70 -23.82
C ASP A 220 3.59 -10.02 -23.75
N ALA A 221 4.65 -10.83 -23.87
CA ALA A 221 6.03 -10.37 -23.86
C ALA A 221 6.32 -9.30 -24.93
N GLU A 222 5.64 -9.36 -26.06
CA GLU A 222 5.86 -8.45 -27.19
C GLU A 222 5.40 -7.03 -26.84
N ILE A 223 4.16 -6.87 -26.31
CA ILE A 223 3.64 -5.56 -25.95
C ILE A 223 4.38 -4.97 -24.76
N ILE A 224 4.79 -5.83 -23.79
CA ILE A 224 5.58 -5.41 -22.63
C ILE A 224 6.91 -4.82 -23.11
N SER A 225 7.64 -5.55 -23.94
CA SER A 225 8.93 -5.10 -24.48
C SER A 225 8.80 -3.80 -25.30
N LYS A 226 7.77 -3.68 -26.14
CA LYS A 226 7.54 -2.48 -26.98
C LYS A 226 7.16 -1.25 -26.17
N SER A 227 6.53 -1.43 -25.02
CA SER A 227 6.04 -0.31 -24.21
C SER A 227 7.16 0.49 -23.56
N GLY A 228 8.30 -0.14 -23.26
CA GLY A 228 9.40 0.44 -22.47
C GLY A 228 9.01 0.77 -21.03
N LEU A 229 7.85 0.29 -20.55
CA LEU A 229 7.40 0.45 -19.18
C LEU A 229 7.93 -0.70 -18.32
N GLU A 230 8.16 -0.42 -17.04
CA GLU A 230 8.49 -1.45 -16.07
C GLU A 230 7.32 -2.42 -15.87
N PHE A 231 7.65 -3.69 -15.64
CA PHE A 231 6.69 -4.78 -15.47
C PHE A 231 5.58 -4.45 -14.46
N GLN A 232 5.93 -3.89 -13.28
CA GLN A 232 4.93 -3.55 -12.26
C GLN A 232 3.99 -2.41 -12.70
N SER A 233 4.49 -1.46 -13.49
CA SER A 233 3.67 -0.40 -14.07
C SER A 233 2.62 -0.96 -15.03
N ILE A 234 2.92 -2.08 -15.70
CA ILE A 234 1.97 -2.75 -16.61
C ILE A 234 1.03 -3.64 -15.79
N SER A 235 1.56 -4.57 -14.99
CA SER A 235 0.75 -5.57 -14.29
C SER A 235 -0.26 -4.93 -13.33
N ARG A 236 0.18 -4.03 -12.46
CA ARG A 236 -0.68 -3.37 -11.45
C ARG A 236 -1.23 -2.03 -11.92
N GLY A 237 -0.42 -1.24 -12.64
CA GLY A 237 -0.79 0.12 -13.02
C GLY A 237 -1.86 0.17 -14.11
N MET A 238 -1.87 -0.80 -15.04
CA MET A 238 -2.81 -0.77 -16.18
C MET A 238 -4.19 -1.36 -15.85
N VAL A 239 -4.34 -2.15 -14.79
CA VAL A 239 -5.66 -2.73 -14.43
C VAL A 239 -6.75 -1.66 -14.31
N ASN A 240 -6.43 -0.49 -13.79
CA ASN A 240 -7.39 0.60 -13.60
C ASN A 240 -7.74 1.37 -14.88
N GLN A 241 -7.11 1.09 -16.02
CA GLN A 241 -7.52 1.66 -17.31
C GLN A 241 -8.93 1.22 -17.72
N MET A 242 -9.38 0.07 -17.23
CA MET A 242 -10.70 -0.51 -17.48
C MET A 242 -11.74 -0.11 -16.43
N SER A 243 -11.35 0.69 -15.43
CA SER A 243 -12.25 1.12 -14.34
C SER A 243 -13.21 2.22 -14.77
N GLY A 244 -14.31 2.41 -14.01
CA GLY A 244 -15.23 3.55 -14.18
C GLY A 244 -16.26 3.40 -15.31
N ILE A 245 -16.31 2.25 -15.97
CA ILE A 245 -17.31 1.96 -17.01
C ILE A 245 -18.56 1.38 -16.33
N LYS A 246 -19.72 1.96 -16.62
CA LYS A 246 -20.98 1.63 -15.94
C LYS A 246 -21.37 0.17 -16.08
N GLU A 247 -21.21 -0.37 -17.27
CA GLU A 247 -21.59 -1.73 -17.66
C GLU A 247 -20.57 -2.79 -17.24
N ILE A 248 -19.42 -2.38 -16.71
CA ILE A 248 -18.32 -3.27 -16.34
C ILE A 248 -18.15 -3.31 -14.82
N PRO A 249 -18.72 -4.30 -14.14
CA PRO A 249 -18.57 -4.46 -12.70
C PRO A 249 -17.27 -5.15 -12.28
N ILE A 250 -16.63 -5.93 -13.19
CA ILE A 250 -15.38 -6.65 -12.94
C ILE A 250 -14.39 -6.35 -14.05
N TRP A 251 -13.11 -6.14 -13.71
CA TRP A 251 -12.05 -5.99 -14.69
C TRP A 251 -10.76 -6.67 -14.26
N ALA A 252 -10.01 -7.19 -15.22
CA ALA A 252 -8.83 -8.01 -15.00
C ALA A 252 -7.68 -7.67 -15.96
N ASN A 253 -6.46 -7.67 -15.44
CA ASN A 253 -5.24 -7.45 -16.21
C ASN A 253 -4.32 -8.65 -16.04
N PHE A 254 -3.93 -9.29 -17.15
CA PHE A 254 -3.07 -10.46 -17.19
C PHE A 254 -1.76 -10.07 -17.86
N THR A 255 -0.63 -10.25 -17.19
CA THR A 255 0.67 -9.78 -17.67
C THR A 255 1.69 -10.91 -17.61
N GLU A 256 2.27 -11.24 -18.75
CA GLU A 256 3.29 -12.28 -18.87
C GLU A 256 4.60 -11.85 -18.17
N ASP A 257 5.02 -12.62 -17.20
CA ASP A 257 6.30 -12.47 -16.50
C ASP A 257 7.32 -13.43 -17.11
N VAL A 258 8.05 -12.94 -18.11
CA VAL A 258 9.03 -13.75 -18.85
C VAL A 258 10.16 -14.24 -17.96
N GLU A 259 10.58 -13.44 -16.98
CA GLU A 259 11.68 -13.79 -16.07
C GLU A 259 11.31 -14.98 -15.18
N ASN A 260 10.06 -15.04 -14.72
CA ASN A 260 9.57 -16.08 -13.82
C ASN A 260 8.75 -17.16 -14.55
N ASN A 261 8.65 -17.10 -15.89
CA ASN A 261 7.86 -18.01 -16.72
C ASN A 261 6.45 -18.22 -16.16
N SER A 262 5.76 -17.10 -15.90
CA SER A 262 4.44 -17.07 -15.27
C SER A 262 3.60 -15.90 -15.79
N ILE A 263 2.33 -15.85 -15.40
CA ILE A 263 1.42 -14.76 -15.76
C ILE A 263 0.87 -14.18 -14.45
N VAL A 264 1.13 -12.91 -14.23
CA VAL A 264 0.57 -12.16 -13.09
C VAL A 264 -0.82 -11.69 -13.44
N CYS A 265 -1.79 -12.04 -12.58
CA CYS A 265 -3.21 -11.78 -12.76
C CYS A 265 -3.67 -10.78 -11.69
N GLU A 266 -4.19 -9.64 -12.10
CA GLU A 266 -4.74 -8.61 -11.21
C GLU A 266 -6.22 -8.43 -11.49
N PHE A 267 -7.05 -8.54 -10.45
CA PHE A 267 -8.52 -8.44 -10.54
C PHE A 267 -9.04 -7.29 -9.72
N ARG A 268 -10.03 -6.61 -10.23
CA ARG A 268 -10.75 -5.53 -9.55
C ARG A 268 -12.25 -5.68 -9.80
N SER A 269 -13.04 -5.20 -8.85
CA SER A 269 -14.50 -5.19 -8.99
C SER A 269 -15.14 -4.00 -8.30
N ARG A 270 -16.36 -3.71 -8.69
CA ARG A 270 -17.22 -2.71 -8.07
C ARG A 270 -18.44 -3.40 -7.48
N GLY A 271 -18.49 -3.50 -6.14
CA GLY A 271 -19.61 -4.08 -5.41
C GLY A 271 -19.70 -5.61 -5.40
N ILE A 272 -18.76 -6.32 -6.02
CA ILE A 272 -18.74 -7.78 -6.14
C ILE A 272 -17.52 -8.36 -5.45
N THR A 273 -17.68 -9.33 -4.58
CA THR A 273 -16.57 -10.08 -4.00
C THR A 273 -15.99 -11.07 -5.00
N ILE A 274 -14.67 -10.98 -5.27
CA ILE A 274 -13.94 -11.82 -6.24
C ILE A 274 -12.68 -12.48 -5.66
N VAL A 275 -12.35 -12.23 -4.39
CA VAL A 275 -11.15 -12.78 -3.76
C VAL A 275 -11.12 -14.30 -3.68
N ASP A 276 -12.27 -14.94 -3.58
CA ASP A 276 -12.40 -16.39 -3.61
C ASP A 276 -11.96 -16.99 -4.96
N ILE A 277 -12.19 -16.28 -6.07
CA ILE A 277 -11.67 -16.67 -7.38
C ILE A 277 -10.14 -16.58 -7.37
N ALA A 278 -9.55 -15.48 -6.88
CA ALA A 278 -8.09 -15.40 -6.74
C ALA A 278 -7.52 -16.55 -5.90
N LYS A 279 -8.16 -16.88 -4.77
CA LYS A 279 -7.75 -17.99 -3.90
C LYS A 279 -7.83 -19.36 -4.58
N LYS A 280 -8.82 -19.59 -5.45
CA LYS A 280 -8.93 -20.82 -6.26
C LYS A 280 -7.68 -21.08 -7.10
N TYR A 281 -7.02 -20.01 -7.56
CA TYR A 281 -5.79 -20.06 -8.37
C TYR A 281 -4.52 -19.76 -7.54
N GLY A 282 -4.55 -20.01 -6.23
CA GLY A 282 -3.38 -19.88 -5.35
C GLY A 282 -3.00 -18.45 -4.98
N GLY A 283 -3.87 -17.50 -5.28
CA GLY A 283 -3.68 -16.08 -4.98
C GLY A 283 -4.39 -15.57 -3.73
N GLY A 284 -4.66 -14.26 -3.67
CA GLY A 284 -5.31 -13.63 -2.53
C GLY A 284 -5.49 -12.13 -2.71
N GLY A 285 -5.77 -11.44 -1.61
CA GLY A 285 -5.98 -9.99 -1.58
C GLY A 285 -7.27 -9.61 -0.86
N HIS A 286 -7.81 -8.45 -1.22
CA HIS A 286 -9.08 -7.93 -0.68
C HIS A 286 -10.28 -8.38 -1.49
N ASN A 287 -11.48 -8.22 -0.95
CA ASN A 287 -12.72 -8.64 -1.60
C ASN A 287 -12.89 -8.12 -3.04
N ASN A 288 -12.49 -6.87 -3.27
CA ASN A 288 -12.68 -6.16 -4.54
C ASN A 288 -11.36 -5.84 -5.28
N ALA A 289 -10.22 -6.21 -4.71
CA ALA A 289 -8.88 -5.99 -5.27
C ALA A 289 -7.97 -7.15 -4.88
N CYS A 290 -7.76 -8.08 -5.78
CA CYS A 290 -7.03 -9.31 -5.52
C CYS A 290 -6.29 -9.76 -6.79
N GLY A 291 -5.47 -10.80 -6.68
CA GLY A 291 -4.72 -11.33 -7.80
C GLY A 291 -4.22 -12.74 -7.55
N ALA A 292 -3.69 -13.34 -8.60
CA ALA A 292 -3.08 -14.66 -8.58
C ALA A 292 -1.86 -14.68 -9.52
N THR A 293 -1.09 -15.76 -9.50
CA THR A 293 -0.04 -16.03 -10.49
C THR A 293 -0.28 -17.42 -11.04
N VAL A 294 -0.37 -17.54 -12.37
CA VAL A 294 -0.59 -18.81 -13.08
C VAL A 294 0.52 -19.05 -14.08
N LEU A 295 0.58 -20.25 -14.67
CA LEU A 295 1.69 -20.63 -15.53
C LEU A 295 1.35 -20.58 -17.03
N THR A 296 0.07 -20.64 -17.37
CA THR A 296 -0.36 -20.76 -18.77
C THR A 296 -1.49 -19.79 -19.13
N TRP A 297 -1.60 -19.45 -20.40
CA TRP A 297 -2.72 -18.69 -20.92
C TRP A 297 -4.05 -19.45 -20.85
N ASP A 298 -4.01 -20.78 -20.85
CA ASP A 298 -5.22 -21.61 -20.64
C ASP A 298 -5.78 -21.41 -19.22
N ASP A 299 -4.92 -21.29 -18.21
CA ASP A 299 -5.34 -20.93 -16.85
C ASP A 299 -5.99 -19.54 -16.79
N VAL A 300 -5.46 -18.59 -17.57
CA VAL A 300 -6.05 -17.24 -17.68
C VAL A 300 -7.45 -17.31 -18.29
N ASP A 301 -7.67 -18.13 -19.31
CA ASP A 301 -8.99 -18.30 -19.90
C ASP A 301 -9.99 -18.93 -18.93
N LEU A 302 -9.57 -19.85 -18.08
CA LEU A 302 -10.38 -20.38 -16.98
C LEU A 302 -10.74 -19.32 -15.96
N ILE A 303 -9.80 -18.45 -15.59
CA ILE A 303 -10.05 -17.32 -14.70
C ILE A 303 -11.08 -16.35 -15.30
N ILE A 304 -10.93 -15.99 -16.57
CA ILE A 304 -11.87 -15.11 -17.27
C ILE A 304 -13.29 -15.70 -17.24
N ASN A 305 -13.43 -16.99 -17.47
CA ASN A 305 -14.71 -17.68 -17.39
C ASN A 305 -15.30 -17.66 -15.98
N ASP A 306 -14.49 -17.91 -14.95
CA ASP A 306 -14.97 -17.84 -13.54
C ASP A 306 -15.42 -16.40 -13.15
N LEU A 307 -14.69 -15.37 -13.64
CA LEU A 307 -15.07 -13.97 -13.43
C LEU A 307 -16.37 -13.62 -14.17
N ASP A 308 -16.55 -14.12 -15.39
CA ASP A 308 -17.76 -13.89 -16.19
C ASP A 308 -19.00 -14.54 -15.56
N GLU A 309 -18.90 -15.77 -15.09
CA GLU A 309 -19.98 -16.43 -14.34
C GLU A 309 -20.31 -15.68 -13.04
N ARG A 310 -19.30 -15.09 -12.36
CA ARG A 310 -19.53 -14.22 -11.20
C ARG A 310 -20.31 -12.96 -11.57
N ALA A 311 -19.95 -12.29 -12.68
CA ALA A 311 -20.66 -11.11 -13.18
C ALA A 311 -22.10 -11.44 -13.55
N LYS A 312 -22.35 -12.58 -14.20
CA LYS A 312 -23.68 -13.10 -14.53
C LYS A 312 -24.56 -13.33 -13.29
N GLN A 313 -23.98 -13.91 -12.23
CA GLN A 313 -24.72 -14.13 -10.97
C GLN A 313 -25.11 -12.79 -10.33
N TYR A 314 -24.19 -11.84 -10.30
CA TYR A 314 -24.44 -10.50 -9.75
C TYR A 314 -25.53 -9.74 -10.51
N ALA A 315 -25.57 -9.82 -11.83
CA ALA A 315 -26.59 -9.17 -12.65
C ALA A 315 -28.01 -9.70 -12.30
N LYS A 316 -28.14 -11.01 -12.04
CA LYS A 316 -29.40 -11.62 -11.63
C LYS A 316 -29.88 -11.22 -10.23
N ASP A 317 -28.94 -10.94 -9.34
CA ASP A 317 -29.23 -10.56 -7.94
C ASP A 317 -29.60 -9.07 -7.82
N THR A 318 -29.35 -8.28 -8.87
CA THR A 318 -29.57 -6.82 -8.91
C THR A 318 -30.73 -6.39 -9.80
N GLU A 319 -31.34 -7.30 -10.59
CA GLU A 319 -32.62 -7.12 -11.27
C GLU A 319 -33.80 -7.41 -10.33
#